data_84d9e88e9fe2a8ddc68c8cc283892725
#
_entry.id   84d9e88e9fe2a8ddc68c8cc283892725
#
_cell.length_a   1.000
_cell.length_b   1.000
_cell.length_c   1.000
_cell.angle_alpha   90.00
_cell.angle_beta   90.00
_cell.angle_gamma   90.00
#
_symmetry.space_group_name_H-M   'P 1'
#
loop_
_entity.id
_entity.type
_entity.pdbx_description
1 polymer ?
#
loop_
_entity_poly.entity_id
_entity_poly.type
_entity_poly.pdbx_seq_one_letter_code
_entity_poly.pdbx_strand_id
1 'polypeptide(L)'
;MEMHNRNQSDLLPYEKLAILGIDREKADSLPMEVKEKLMAGEVTPIMQVSINARNGSIITMPMKLQMTTDKNGAPALIAYPVRAELNWERNKVLNLTQQEAERLARGEVIQKAVNVNGEKTQQYLQLDPETKSVIHRRVTDIKLEQRLKDMEKVNDIELGMQQKQQIREGKPVELNVGGEKVSVGIDLKEQQGFKIIK
;
A
#
# COMPACT_ATOMS: atom_id res chain seq x y z
N MET A 1 -29.63 -6.22 27.09
CA MET A 1 -29.56 -5.59 25.78
C MET A 1 -28.10 -5.24 25.52
N GLU A 2 -27.32 -6.20 25.01
CA GLU A 2 -25.89 -6.03 24.76
C GLU A 2 -25.72 -5.21 23.50
N MET A 3 -25.28 -3.97 23.64
CA MET A 3 -24.81 -3.19 22.50
C MET A 3 -23.49 -3.82 22.03
N HIS A 4 -23.56 -4.59 20.97
CA HIS A 4 -22.39 -5.05 20.25
C HIS A 4 -21.60 -3.81 19.81
N ASN A 5 -20.44 -3.65 20.43
CA ASN A 5 -19.42 -2.69 20.03
C ASN A 5 -18.90 -3.16 18.66
N ARG A 6 -19.56 -2.74 17.57
CA ARG A 6 -19.05 -2.97 16.22
C ARG A 6 -17.73 -2.25 16.12
N ASN A 7 -16.66 -3.00 16.02
CA ASN A 7 -15.32 -2.48 15.79
C ASN A 7 -15.37 -1.49 14.63
N GLN A 8 -14.85 -0.28 14.84
CA GLN A 8 -14.73 0.75 13.79
C GLN A 8 -14.01 0.27 12.52
N SER A 9 -13.35 -0.88 12.57
CA SER A 9 -12.67 -1.53 11.45
C SER A 9 -13.61 -2.14 10.39
N ASP A 10 -14.89 -2.33 10.71
CA ASP A 10 -15.84 -3.01 9.83
C ASP A 10 -16.68 -2.03 8.96
N LEU A 11 -16.44 -0.74 9.09
CA LEU A 11 -17.16 0.28 8.35
C LEU A 11 -16.27 0.92 7.27
N LEU A 12 -16.86 1.16 6.10
CA LEU A 12 -16.20 1.95 5.06
C LEU A 12 -15.85 3.36 5.59
N PRO A 13 -14.72 3.93 5.16
CA PRO A 13 -14.27 5.26 5.60
C PRO A 13 -15.04 6.38 4.89
N TYR A 14 -16.36 6.47 5.10
CA TYR A 14 -17.25 7.36 4.37
C TYR A 14 -16.79 8.82 4.35
N GLU A 15 -16.32 9.35 5.49
CA GLU A 15 -15.84 10.73 5.55
C GLU A 15 -14.62 10.98 4.67
N LYS A 16 -13.71 10.00 4.60
CA LYS A 16 -12.51 10.09 3.75
C LYS A 16 -12.84 9.92 2.29
N LEU A 17 -13.77 9.02 1.95
CA LEU A 17 -14.25 8.80 0.60
C LEU A 17 -15.02 10.03 0.08
N ALA A 18 -15.77 10.72 0.93
CA ALA A 18 -16.49 11.94 0.57
C ALA A 18 -15.55 13.06 0.09
N ILE A 19 -14.34 13.15 0.62
CA ILE A 19 -13.31 14.12 0.16
C ILE A 19 -12.95 13.90 -1.32
N LEU A 20 -13.02 12.65 -1.78
CA LEU A 20 -12.80 12.26 -3.17
C LEU A 20 -14.09 12.27 -4.02
N GLY A 21 -15.17 12.87 -3.53
CA GLY A 21 -16.45 12.91 -4.22
C GLY A 21 -17.21 11.58 -4.23
N ILE A 22 -16.78 10.61 -3.42
CA ILE A 22 -17.46 9.34 -3.21
C ILE A 22 -18.33 9.49 -1.96
N ASP A 23 -19.55 9.99 -2.14
CA ASP A 23 -20.53 10.09 -1.06
C ASP A 23 -20.96 8.70 -0.54
N ARG A 24 -21.79 8.68 0.49
CA ARG A 24 -22.21 7.42 1.12
C ARG A 24 -22.92 6.48 0.15
N GLU A 25 -23.81 7.01 -0.69
CA GLU A 25 -24.57 6.21 -1.65
C GLU A 25 -23.64 5.56 -2.68
N LYS A 26 -22.68 6.33 -3.21
CA LYS A 26 -21.67 5.81 -4.14
C LYS A 26 -20.75 4.81 -3.44
N ALA A 27 -20.34 5.08 -2.19
CA ALA A 27 -19.51 4.17 -1.41
C ALA A 27 -20.22 2.83 -1.16
N ASP A 28 -21.51 2.85 -0.83
CA ASP A 28 -22.31 1.64 -0.63
C ASP A 28 -22.53 0.86 -1.93
N SER A 29 -22.50 1.54 -3.08
CA SER A 29 -22.61 0.93 -4.41
C SER A 29 -21.29 0.43 -5.02
N LEU A 30 -20.16 0.65 -4.36
CA LEU A 30 -18.87 0.14 -4.82
C LEU A 30 -18.88 -1.40 -4.95
N PRO A 31 -18.14 -1.96 -5.93
CA PRO A 31 -17.97 -3.40 -6.04
C PRO A 31 -17.48 -4.02 -4.71
N MET A 32 -17.92 -5.23 -4.42
CA MET A 32 -17.58 -5.92 -3.16
C MET A 32 -16.06 -6.03 -2.98
N GLU A 33 -15.33 -6.38 -4.03
CA GLU A 33 -13.87 -6.46 -4.02
C GLU A 33 -13.20 -5.14 -3.58
N VAL A 34 -13.71 -4.00 -4.05
CA VAL A 34 -13.20 -2.68 -3.67
C VAL A 34 -13.45 -2.41 -2.19
N LYS A 35 -14.66 -2.71 -1.72
CA LYS A 35 -15.02 -2.53 -0.29
C LYS A 35 -14.17 -3.40 0.62
N GLU A 36 -14.01 -4.68 0.28
CA GLU A 36 -13.19 -5.64 1.05
C GLU A 36 -11.73 -5.17 1.14
N LYS A 37 -11.13 -4.76 0.03
CA LYS A 37 -9.77 -4.25 0.01
C LYS A 37 -9.60 -2.97 0.82
N LEU A 38 -10.53 -2.02 0.72
CA LEU A 38 -10.50 -0.81 1.54
C LEU A 38 -10.56 -1.14 3.04
N MET A 39 -11.48 -2.01 3.45
CA MET A 39 -11.61 -2.41 4.85
C MET A 39 -10.39 -3.19 5.34
N ALA A 40 -9.77 -3.99 4.47
CA ALA A 40 -8.55 -4.73 4.78
C ALA A 40 -7.27 -3.86 4.79
N GLY A 41 -7.32 -2.61 4.31
CA GLY A 41 -6.14 -1.76 4.17
C GLY A 41 -5.25 -2.17 2.99
N GLU A 42 -5.80 -2.90 2.03
CA GLU A 42 -5.15 -3.26 0.78
C GLU A 42 -5.35 -2.18 -0.29
N VAL A 43 -4.51 -2.21 -1.32
CA VAL A 43 -4.68 -1.32 -2.48
C VAL A 43 -5.81 -1.86 -3.36
N THR A 44 -6.79 -1.01 -3.68
CA THR A 44 -7.93 -1.37 -4.53
C THR A 44 -7.51 -1.62 -5.98
N PRO A 45 -8.34 -2.29 -6.79
CA PRO A 45 -8.26 -2.18 -8.25
C PRO A 45 -8.39 -0.72 -8.71
N ILE A 46 -8.05 -0.45 -9.98
CA ILE A 46 -8.26 0.86 -10.59
C ILE A 46 -9.76 1.15 -10.65
N MET A 47 -10.14 2.33 -10.17
CA MET A 47 -11.50 2.82 -10.20
C MET A 47 -11.55 4.26 -10.70
N GLN A 48 -12.67 4.68 -11.31
CA GLN A 48 -12.89 6.06 -11.71
C GLN A 48 -13.37 6.88 -10.51
N VAL A 49 -12.66 7.95 -10.22
CA VAL A 49 -12.96 8.87 -9.12
C VAL A 49 -13.18 10.27 -9.66
N SER A 50 -14.27 10.89 -9.27
CA SER A 50 -14.61 12.26 -9.67
C SER A 50 -14.35 13.22 -8.51
N ILE A 51 -13.44 14.16 -8.72
CA ILE A 51 -13.02 15.14 -7.72
C ILE A 51 -13.52 16.53 -8.14
N ASN A 52 -14.07 17.26 -7.20
CA ASN A 52 -14.39 18.68 -7.40
C ASN A 52 -13.11 19.52 -7.36
N ALA A 53 -12.76 20.12 -8.49
CA ALA A 53 -11.65 21.05 -8.56
C ALA A 53 -12.01 22.41 -7.91
N ARG A 54 -10.99 23.18 -7.52
CA ARG A 54 -11.17 24.50 -6.88
C ARG A 54 -11.97 25.49 -7.71
N ASN A 55 -11.96 25.35 -9.03
CA ASN A 55 -12.71 26.19 -9.98
C ASN A 55 -14.16 25.72 -10.20
N GLY A 56 -14.64 24.71 -9.45
CA GLY A 56 -15.97 24.14 -9.55
C GLY A 56 -16.14 23.10 -10.67
N SER A 57 -15.09 22.82 -11.47
CA SER A 57 -15.16 21.75 -12.47
C SER A 57 -15.03 20.36 -11.80
N ILE A 58 -15.62 19.36 -12.43
CA ILE A 58 -15.46 17.95 -12.01
C ILE A 58 -14.36 17.33 -12.87
N ILE A 59 -13.34 16.82 -12.20
CA ILE A 59 -12.25 16.07 -12.84
C ILE A 59 -12.42 14.60 -12.50
N THR A 60 -12.66 13.78 -13.52
CA THR A 60 -12.70 12.30 -13.36
C THR A 60 -11.38 11.71 -13.79
N MET A 61 -10.79 10.91 -12.93
CA MET A 61 -9.50 10.25 -13.20
C MET A 61 -9.47 8.82 -12.63
N PRO A 62 -8.78 7.91 -13.31
CA PRO A 62 -8.56 6.57 -12.79
C PRO A 62 -7.53 6.62 -11.66
N MET A 63 -7.81 5.90 -10.56
CA MET A 63 -6.87 5.78 -9.43
C MET A 63 -7.13 4.49 -8.65
N LYS A 64 -6.14 4.12 -7.84
CA LYS A 64 -6.29 3.14 -6.78
C LYS A 64 -6.36 3.86 -5.43
N LEU A 65 -7.02 3.26 -4.47
CA LEU A 65 -7.16 3.77 -3.11
C LEU A 65 -6.60 2.76 -2.10
N GLN A 66 -6.13 3.25 -0.96
CA GLN A 66 -5.70 2.41 0.16
C GLN A 66 -6.03 3.09 1.48
N MET A 67 -6.64 2.35 2.39
CA MET A 67 -6.77 2.77 3.77
C MET A 67 -5.48 2.49 4.53
N THR A 68 -5.10 3.44 5.36
CA THR A 68 -3.96 3.34 6.28
C THR A 68 -4.30 4.05 7.58
N THR A 69 -3.34 4.24 8.44
CA THR A 69 -3.45 5.09 9.62
C THR A 69 -2.44 6.22 9.55
N ASP A 70 -2.81 7.38 10.06
CA ASP A 70 -1.86 8.48 10.27
C ASP A 70 -0.93 8.21 11.47
N LYS A 71 -0.05 9.15 11.78
CA LYS A 71 0.89 9.05 12.90
C LYS A 71 0.22 8.89 14.28
N ASN A 72 -1.03 9.32 14.41
CA ASN A 72 -1.82 9.24 15.64
C ASN A 72 -2.68 7.97 15.68
N GLY A 73 -2.57 7.10 14.66
CA GLY A 73 -3.39 5.91 14.53
C GLY A 73 -4.80 6.18 13.98
N ALA A 74 -5.11 7.41 13.55
CA ALA A 74 -6.39 7.73 12.95
C ALA A 74 -6.47 7.23 11.50
N PRO A 75 -7.65 6.79 11.03
CA PRO A 75 -7.82 6.34 9.65
C PRO A 75 -7.46 7.43 8.64
N ALA A 76 -6.67 7.07 7.64
CA ALA A 76 -6.28 7.92 6.52
C ALA A 76 -6.50 7.19 5.19
N LEU A 77 -6.88 7.93 4.15
CA LEU A 77 -7.07 7.40 2.81
C LEU A 77 -5.98 7.97 1.89
N ILE A 78 -5.29 7.07 1.19
CA ILE A 78 -4.30 7.44 0.19
C ILE A 78 -4.87 7.16 -1.20
N ALA A 79 -4.69 8.10 -2.11
CA ALA A 79 -5.05 7.97 -3.52
C ALA A 79 -3.80 7.85 -4.39
N TYR A 80 -3.79 6.87 -5.28
CA TYR A 80 -2.73 6.61 -6.25
C TYR A 80 -3.29 6.81 -7.67
N PRO A 81 -3.24 8.03 -8.22
CA PRO A 81 -3.74 8.30 -9.55
C PRO A 81 -2.90 7.58 -10.62
N VAL A 82 -3.56 7.12 -11.69
CA VAL A 82 -2.87 6.53 -12.84
C VAL A 82 -2.08 7.61 -13.56
N ARG A 83 -0.80 7.33 -13.84
CA ARG A 83 0.13 8.19 -14.53
C ARG A 83 0.69 7.49 -15.78
N ALA A 84 1.12 8.26 -16.75
CA ALA A 84 1.80 7.72 -17.94
C ALA A 84 3.16 7.11 -17.59
N GLU A 85 3.87 7.77 -16.65
CA GLU A 85 5.22 7.38 -16.23
C GLU A 85 5.48 7.73 -14.76
N LEU A 86 6.51 7.14 -14.17
CA LEU A 86 7.03 7.56 -12.86
C LEU A 86 7.74 8.91 -13.01
N ASN A 87 7.05 9.98 -12.61
CA ASN A 87 7.61 11.33 -12.63
C ASN A 87 8.40 11.61 -11.34
N TRP A 88 9.55 10.95 -11.20
CA TRP A 88 10.35 10.98 -9.97
C TRP A 88 10.97 12.37 -9.69
N GLU A 89 11.36 13.10 -10.73
CA GLU A 89 11.97 14.44 -10.60
C GLU A 89 11.01 15.48 -10.02
N ARG A 90 9.71 15.36 -10.31
CA ARG A 90 8.67 16.27 -9.83
C ARG A 90 8.07 15.88 -8.49
N ASN A 91 8.36 14.68 -7.99
CA ASN A 91 7.85 14.24 -6.70
C ASN A 91 8.72 14.78 -5.56
N LYS A 92 8.48 16.02 -5.18
CA LYS A 92 9.22 16.72 -4.12
C LYS A 92 9.02 16.08 -2.73
N VAL A 93 7.93 15.38 -2.50
CA VAL A 93 7.64 14.72 -1.21
C VAL A 93 8.56 13.54 -1.02
N LEU A 94 8.68 12.67 -2.03
CA LEU A 94 9.53 11.48 -1.96
C LEU A 94 11.00 11.83 -2.23
N ASN A 95 11.27 12.88 -2.99
CA ASN A 95 12.61 13.34 -3.33
C ASN A 95 13.53 12.20 -3.77
N LEU A 96 13.08 11.44 -4.78
CA LEU A 96 13.81 10.27 -5.29
C LEU A 96 15.06 10.69 -6.04
N THR A 97 16.12 9.93 -5.89
CA THR A 97 17.29 9.98 -6.77
C THR A 97 17.04 9.16 -8.03
N GLN A 98 17.83 9.36 -9.06
CA GLN A 98 17.75 8.54 -10.29
C GLN A 98 17.94 7.06 -9.97
N GLN A 99 18.92 6.70 -9.16
CA GLN A 99 19.17 5.31 -8.77
C GLN A 99 17.98 4.69 -8.01
N GLU A 100 17.35 5.44 -7.14
CA GLU A 100 16.16 4.99 -6.41
C GLU A 100 14.98 4.77 -7.37
N ALA A 101 14.78 5.68 -8.32
CA ALA A 101 13.76 5.55 -9.36
C ALA A 101 13.99 4.33 -10.26
N GLU A 102 15.24 4.06 -10.65
CA GLU A 102 15.62 2.88 -11.42
C GLU A 102 15.38 1.57 -10.63
N ARG A 103 15.69 1.55 -9.33
CA ARG A 103 15.38 0.41 -8.45
C ARG A 103 13.88 0.15 -8.36
N LEU A 104 13.09 1.19 -8.16
CA LEU A 104 11.62 1.10 -8.16
C LEU A 104 11.08 0.60 -9.51
N ALA A 105 11.63 1.09 -10.62
CA ALA A 105 11.23 0.65 -11.96
C ALA A 105 11.53 -0.83 -12.23
N ARG A 106 12.55 -1.40 -11.58
CA ARG A 106 12.85 -2.84 -11.60
C ARG A 106 11.96 -3.67 -10.69
N GLY A 107 11.03 -3.05 -9.97
CA GLY A 107 10.12 -3.72 -9.04
C GLY A 107 10.70 -3.95 -7.63
N GLU A 108 11.83 -3.33 -7.32
CA GLU A 108 12.39 -3.38 -5.97
C GLU A 108 11.57 -2.50 -5.01
N VAL A 109 11.50 -2.90 -3.74
CA VAL A 109 11.02 -2.06 -2.64
C VAL A 109 12.23 -1.38 -2.01
N ILE A 110 12.18 -0.06 -1.85
CA ILE A 110 13.27 0.69 -1.21
C ILE A 110 12.82 1.25 0.15
N GLN A 111 13.75 1.41 1.06
CA GLN A 111 13.52 2.10 2.33
C GLN A 111 14.14 3.49 2.26
N LYS A 112 13.35 4.50 2.63
CA LYS A 112 13.79 5.89 2.58
C LYS A 112 13.15 6.73 3.68
N ALA A 113 13.92 7.70 4.19
CA ALA A 113 13.37 8.75 5.03
C ALA A 113 12.61 9.77 4.17
N VAL A 114 11.32 9.92 4.41
CA VAL A 114 10.43 10.84 3.67
C VAL A 114 9.87 11.88 4.64
N ASN A 115 9.81 13.12 4.20
CA ASN A 115 9.19 14.19 4.97
C ASN A 115 7.71 14.30 4.58
N VAL A 116 6.84 13.88 5.47
CA VAL A 116 5.38 13.99 5.29
C VAL A 116 4.85 14.98 6.32
N ASN A 117 4.26 16.08 5.86
CA ASN A 117 3.68 17.12 6.71
C ASN A 117 4.66 17.67 7.77
N GLY A 118 5.94 17.85 7.40
CA GLY A 118 6.97 18.37 8.30
C GLY A 118 7.60 17.35 9.25
N GLU A 119 7.19 16.09 9.18
CA GLU A 119 7.73 15.00 9.97
C GLU A 119 8.52 14.02 9.11
N LYS A 120 9.77 13.77 9.48
CA LYS A 120 10.65 12.82 8.79
C LYS A 120 10.41 11.41 9.34
N THR A 121 9.87 10.53 8.50
CA THR A 121 9.57 9.13 8.84
C THR A 121 10.25 8.17 7.87
N GLN A 122 10.65 7.01 8.37
CA GLN A 122 11.15 5.93 7.53
C GLN A 122 9.99 5.22 6.85
N GLN A 123 10.04 5.17 5.53
CA GLN A 123 9.01 4.57 4.68
C GLN A 123 9.61 3.48 3.79
N TYR A 124 8.84 2.43 3.53
CA TYR A 124 9.03 1.59 2.38
C TYR A 124 8.32 2.22 1.18
N LEU A 125 8.97 2.17 0.02
CA LEU A 125 8.47 2.68 -1.26
C LEU A 125 8.44 1.56 -2.29
N GLN A 126 7.37 1.46 -3.05
CA GLN A 126 7.18 0.48 -4.11
C GLN A 126 6.46 1.12 -5.29
N LEU A 127 6.95 0.91 -6.51
CA LEU A 127 6.25 1.35 -7.71
C LEU A 127 5.11 0.37 -8.04
N ASP A 128 3.91 0.90 -8.17
CA ASP A 128 2.80 0.14 -8.74
C ASP A 128 2.87 0.22 -10.27
N PRO A 129 3.09 -0.91 -10.98
CA PRO A 129 3.24 -0.90 -12.43
C PRO A 129 1.97 -0.47 -13.19
N GLU A 130 0.80 -0.64 -12.60
CA GLU A 130 -0.48 -0.27 -13.25
C GLU A 130 -0.73 1.24 -13.18
N THR A 131 -0.47 1.87 -12.04
CA THR A 131 -0.71 3.31 -11.86
C THR A 131 0.50 4.18 -12.16
N LYS A 132 1.71 3.60 -12.18
CA LYS A 132 2.98 4.36 -12.18
C LYS A 132 3.12 5.32 -11.01
N SER A 133 2.34 5.11 -9.97
CA SER A 133 2.43 5.82 -8.69
C SER A 133 3.29 5.03 -7.70
N VAL A 134 3.95 5.74 -6.79
CA VAL A 134 4.75 5.11 -5.73
C VAL A 134 3.87 4.90 -4.50
N ILE A 135 3.66 3.65 -4.15
CA ILE A 135 3.01 3.27 -2.89
C ILE A 135 4.04 3.42 -1.77
N HIS A 136 3.62 3.96 -0.64
CA HIS A 136 4.49 4.14 0.51
C HIS A 136 3.80 3.73 1.81
N ARG A 137 4.55 3.12 2.71
CA ARG A 137 4.08 2.75 4.06
C ARG A 137 5.22 2.90 5.05
N ARG A 138 4.87 3.29 6.29
CA ARG A 138 5.86 3.40 7.37
C ARG A 138 6.47 2.03 7.66
N VAL A 139 7.78 2.01 7.85
CA VAL A 139 8.53 0.78 8.19
C VAL A 139 7.97 0.12 9.46
N THR A 140 7.58 0.93 10.45
CA THR A 140 6.98 0.45 11.70
C THR A 140 5.66 -0.28 11.52
N ASP A 141 4.90 0.03 10.48
CA ASP A 141 3.59 -0.58 10.23
C ASP A 141 3.73 -1.98 9.57
N ILE A 142 4.83 -2.24 8.87
CA ILE A 142 5.07 -3.53 8.20
C ILE A 142 5.52 -4.61 9.19
N LYS A 143 6.25 -4.25 10.24
CA LYS A 143 6.78 -5.20 11.26
C LYS A 143 7.50 -6.40 10.63
N LEU A 144 8.41 -6.13 9.69
CA LEU A 144 9.05 -7.13 8.84
C LEU A 144 9.65 -8.30 9.62
N GLU A 145 10.37 -8.04 10.73
CA GLU A 145 11.01 -9.10 11.53
C GLU A 145 9.97 -10.04 12.15
N GLN A 146 8.81 -9.53 12.54
CA GLN A 146 7.71 -10.38 13.01
C GLN A 146 7.15 -11.23 11.86
N ARG A 147 6.99 -10.65 10.66
CA ARG A 147 6.52 -11.39 9.47
C ARG A 147 7.47 -12.53 9.09
N LEU A 148 8.78 -12.28 9.14
CA LEU A 148 9.78 -13.32 8.87
C LEU A 148 9.69 -14.48 9.88
N LYS A 149 9.49 -14.16 11.18
CA LYS A 149 9.29 -15.18 12.22
C LYS A 149 7.97 -15.94 12.04
N ASP A 150 6.90 -15.24 11.73
CA ASP A 150 5.58 -15.85 11.53
C ASP A 150 5.60 -16.80 10.32
N MET A 151 6.32 -16.45 9.27
CA MET A 151 6.48 -17.28 8.08
C MET A 151 7.15 -18.62 8.41
N GLU A 152 8.19 -18.62 9.23
CA GLU A 152 8.86 -19.84 9.66
C GLU A 152 7.95 -20.73 10.54
N LYS A 153 7.15 -20.10 11.42
CA LYS A 153 6.31 -20.82 12.38
C LYS A 153 4.98 -21.31 11.81
N VAL A 154 4.35 -20.47 10.98
CA VAL A 154 2.97 -20.72 10.50
C VAL A 154 2.97 -21.38 9.12
N ASN A 155 3.87 -20.96 8.25
CA ASN A 155 3.92 -21.44 6.86
C ASN A 155 4.95 -22.54 6.65
N ASP A 156 5.72 -22.89 7.68
CA ASP A 156 6.80 -23.91 7.63
C ASP A 156 7.82 -23.65 6.52
N ILE A 157 8.12 -22.36 6.29
CA ILE A 157 9.09 -21.90 5.28
C ILE A 157 10.34 -21.44 5.99
N GLU A 158 11.41 -22.23 5.92
CA GLU A 158 12.71 -21.85 6.44
C GLU A 158 13.48 -20.94 5.47
N LEU A 159 13.95 -19.80 5.98
CA LEU A 159 14.78 -18.86 5.24
C LEU A 159 16.22 -18.86 5.78
N GLY A 160 17.18 -18.96 4.88
CA GLY A 160 18.59 -18.71 5.20
C GLY A 160 18.86 -17.23 5.50
N MET A 161 19.99 -16.96 6.16
CA MET A 161 20.37 -15.59 6.53
C MET A 161 20.47 -14.66 5.30
N GLN A 162 21.02 -15.13 4.19
CA GLN A 162 21.10 -14.35 2.95
C GLN A 162 19.73 -14.04 2.36
N GLN A 163 18.81 -14.98 2.41
CA GLN A 163 17.42 -14.80 1.94
C GLN A 163 16.69 -13.77 2.80
N LYS A 164 16.82 -13.84 4.12
CA LYS A 164 16.26 -12.82 5.03
C LYS A 164 16.84 -11.43 4.75
N GLN A 165 18.13 -11.36 4.46
CA GLN A 165 18.79 -10.10 4.12
C GLN A 165 18.27 -9.53 2.79
N GLN A 166 18.09 -10.35 1.77
CA GLN A 166 17.50 -9.93 0.50
C GLN A 166 16.09 -9.33 0.69
N ILE A 167 15.26 -9.97 1.52
CA ILE A 167 13.92 -9.46 1.84
C ILE A 167 14.00 -8.12 2.58
N ARG A 168 14.92 -7.96 3.53
CA ARG A 168 15.15 -6.67 4.22
C ARG A 168 15.60 -5.57 3.27
N GLU A 169 16.31 -5.93 2.22
CA GLU A 169 16.74 -5.00 1.16
C GLU A 169 15.62 -4.69 0.14
N GLY A 170 14.43 -5.24 0.33
CA GLY A 170 13.30 -5.03 -0.55
C GLY A 170 13.28 -5.88 -1.82
N LYS A 171 14.10 -6.93 -1.85
CA LYS A 171 14.15 -7.88 -2.98
C LYS A 171 13.34 -9.13 -2.65
N PRO A 172 12.46 -9.59 -3.57
CA PRO A 172 11.76 -10.84 -3.36
C PRO A 172 12.73 -12.03 -3.43
N VAL A 173 12.41 -13.07 -2.71
CA VAL A 173 13.16 -14.34 -2.70
C VAL A 173 12.28 -15.44 -3.28
N GLU A 174 12.80 -16.14 -4.26
CA GLU A 174 12.15 -17.34 -4.80
C GLU A 174 12.65 -18.58 -4.04
N LEU A 175 11.69 -19.39 -3.59
CA LEU A 175 11.91 -20.62 -2.85
C LEU A 175 11.23 -21.77 -3.56
N ASN A 176 11.73 -22.97 -3.34
CA ASN A 176 11.07 -24.19 -3.76
C ASN A 176 10.58 -24.93 -2.52
N VAL A 177 9.26 -24.94 -2.32
CA VAL A 177 8.62 -25.55 -1.14
C VAL A 177 7.70 -26.68 -1.60
N GLY A 178 8.05 -27.90 -1.25
CA GLY A 178 7.24 -29.08 -1.62
C GLY A 178 7.11 -29.28 -3.14
N GLY A 179 8.08 -28.83 -3.94
CA GLY A 179 8.05 -28.90 -5.41
C GLY A 179 7.35 -27.72 -6.08
N GLU A 180 6.78 -26.79 -5.33
CA GLU A 180 6.17 -25.56 -5.84
C GLU A 180 7.12 -24.36 -5.68
N LYS A 181 7.14 -23.49 -6.68
CA LYS A 181 7.87 -22.22 -6.59
C LYS A 181 7.04 -21.21 -5.78
N VAL A 182 7.65 -20.66 -4.74
CA VAL A 182 7.05 -19.68 -3.85
C VAL A 182 7.91 -18.41 -3.89
N SER A 183 7.31 -17.27 -4.14
CA SER A 183 7.98 -15.96 -4.03
C SER A 183 7.55 -15.26 -2.73
N VAL A 184 8.53 -14.80 -1.98
CA VAL A 184 8.33 -14.17 -0.68
C VAL A 184 8.99 -12.81 -0.66
N GLY A 185 8.29 -11.79 -0.20
CA GLY A 185 8.85 -10.45 -0.10
C GLY A 185 7.87 -9.40 0.42
N ILE A 186 8.35 -8.17 0.47
CA ILE A 186 7.54 -7.00 0.81
C ILE A 186 6.64 -6.68 -0.40
N ASP A 187 5.34 -6.55 -0.16
CA ASP A 187 4.38 -6.01 -1.12
C ASP A 187 3.45 -5.03 -0.40
N LEU A 188 3.65 -3.75 -0.64
CA LEU A 188 2.93 -2.68 0.06
C LEU A 188 1.45 -2.60 -0.33
N LYS A 189 1.03 -3.30 -1.36
CA LYS A 189 -0.38 -3.41 -1.77
C LYS A 189 -1.18 -4.31 -0.85
N GLU A 190 -0.53 -5.24 -0.17
CA GLU A 190 -1.14 -6.18 0.76
C GLU A 190 -1.39 -5.53 2.13
N GLN A 191 -2.41 -5.99 2.84
CA GLN A 191 -2.76 -5.48 4.16
C GLN A 191 -1.57 -5.45 5.12
N GLN A 192 -0.81 -6.53 5.17
CA GLN A 192 0.34 -6.69 6.06
C GLN A 192 1.65 -6.17 5.46
N GLY A 193 1.62 -5.65 4.21
CA GLY A 193 2.81 -5.20 3.50
C GLY A 193 3.79 -6.31 3.13
N PHE A 194 3.36 -7.56 3.19
CA PHE A 194 4.18 -8.73 2.94
C PHE A 194 3.38 -9.80 2.20
N LYS A 195 3.98 -10.43 1.19
CA LYS A 195 3.31 -11.39 0.32
C LYS A 195 4.09 -12.69 0.21
N ILE A 196 3.35 -13.79 0.24
CA ILE A 196 3.82 -15.13 -0.12
C ILE A 196 2.97 -15.57 -1.31
N ILE A 197 3.61 -15.75 -2.46
CA ILE A 197 2.95 -16.21 -3.70
C ILE A 197 3.38 -17.65 -3.94
N LYS A 198 2.42 -18.55 -3.99
CA LYS A 198 2.59 -19.92 -4.45
C LYS A 198 2.42 -20.00 -5.95
#